data_b217540697c2039e720c690d41648ebf
#
_entry.id   b217540697c2039e720c690d41648ebf
#
_cell.length_a   1.000
_cell.length_b   1.000
_cell.length_c   1.000
_cell.angle_alpha   90.00
_cell.angle_beta   90.00
_cell.angle_gamma   90.00
#
_symmetry.space_group_name_H-M   'P 1'
#
loop_
_entity.id
_entity.type
_entity.pdbx_description
1 polymer ?
#
loop_
_entity_poly.entity_id
_entity_poly.type
_entity_poly.pdbx_seq_one_letter_code
_entity_poly.pdbx_strand_id
1 'polypeptide(L)'
;MTSRKGSKKSNVNTEELLSYYKDMLLIRRFEEKAGQLYGMGLIGGFCHLYIGQEAVVVGLEASAEAGDKRITSYRDHGHMLACGMDPNGVMAELAGRAGGYSKGKGGSMHMFSKEKNFYGGHGIVGAQVPLGAGLAFADKYLENDRVTFTYFGDGAANQGQVYETFNMASLWKLPVIFVIENNQYAMGTSQLRSTSTPDIYTRGAGFDIPGEAVDGMDVLSVKEAGDKAVKHCRAGKGPYILEIKTYRYRGHSMSDPAKYRTREEVQKMREERDAIENIRSILLTGKHASEDDLKSIDKEIKKIVNESAEFAKASPEPELEELYTDIYA
;
A
#
# COMPACT_ATOMS: atom_id res chain seq x y z
N MET A 1 -10.05 -29.33 -9.01
CA MET A 1 -8.76 -29.91 -8.59
C MET A 1 -7.68 -29.42 -9.54
N THR A 2 -7.07 -28.30 -9.27
CA THR A 2 -5.94 -27.77 -10.05
C THR A 2 -4.67 -27.99 -9.20
N SER A 3 -3.80 -28.81 -9.73
CA SER A 3 -2.50 -29.20 -9.20
C SER A 3 -1.67 -27.96 -8.81
N ARG A 4 -1.28 -27.86 -7.54
CA ARG A 4 -0.22 -26.98 -7.08
C ARG A 4 1.07 -27.36 -7.80
N LYS A 5 1.45 -26.61 -8.83
CA LYS A 5 2.83 -26.63 -9.34
C LYS A 5 3.73 -26.08 -8.23
N GLY A 6 4.62 -26.94 -7.73
CA GLY A 6 5.59 -26.56 -6.72
C GLY A 6 6.39 -25.33 -7.15
N SER A 7 6.35 -24.28 -6.33
CA SER A 7 7.19 -23.10 -6.50
C SER A 7 8.66 -23.53 -6.43
N LYS A 8 9.45 -23.09 -7.38
CA LYS A 8 10.92 -23.13 -7.29
C LYS A 8 11.29 -22.48 -5.95
N LYS A 9 12.02 -23.20 -5.09
CA LYS A 9 12.63 -22.63 -3.89
C LYS A 9 13.54 -21.47 -4.35
N SER A 10 13.06 -20.23 -4.24
CA SER A 10 13.94 -19.07 -4.24
C SER A 10 14.78 -19.18 -2.96
N ASN A 11 16.09 -19.00 -3.08
CA ASN A 11 16.98 -18.86 -1.92
C ASN A 11 16.71 -17.51 -1.24
N VAL A 12 15.54 -17.35 -0.64
CA VAL A 12 15.22 -16.15 0.13
C VAL A 12 15.98 -16.23 1.44
N ASN A 13 16.75 -15.19 1.73
CA ASN A 13 17.56 -15.09 2.94
C ASN A 13 16.64 -15.01 4.18
N THR A 14 17.05 -15.61 5.29
CA THR A 14 16.33 -15.55 6.56
C THR A 14 16.07 -14.11 7.03
N GLU A 15 17.01 -13.22 6.82
CA GLU A 15 16.88 -11.80 7.18
C GLU A 15 15.76 -11.11 6.38
N GLU A 16 15.64 -11.39 5.09
CA GLU A 16 14.56 -10.86 4.25
C GLU A 16 13.19 -11.37 4.69
N LEU A 17 13.07 -12.68 4.97
CA LEU A 17 11.81 -13.27 5.46
C LEU A 17 11.38 -12.64 6.80
N LEU A 18 12.34 -12.41 7.71
CA LEU A 18 12.08 -11.74 8.99
C LEU A 18 11.69 -10.27 8.80
N SER A 19 12.32 -9.56 7.85
CA SER A 19 11.95 -8.18 7.52
C SER A 19 10.51 -8.12 7.01
N TYR A 20 10.13 -8.96 6.04
CA TYR A 20 8.75 -9.00 5.54
C TYR A 20 7.73 -9.27 6.64
N TYR A 21 8.04 -10.22 7.53
CA TYR A 21 7.17 -10.50 8.67
C TYR A 21 7.03 -9.30 9.60
N LYS A 22 8.14 -8.64 9.95
CA LYS A 22 8.15 -7.44 10.82
C LYS A 22 7.37 -6.30 10.22
N ASP A 23 7.60 -6.00 8.94
CA ASP A 23 6.99 -4.85 8.26
C ASP A 23 5.48 -5.05 8.09
N MET A 24 5.04 -6.23 7.67
CA MET A 24 3.61 -6.55 7.59
C MET A 24 2.95 -6.53 8.98
N LEU A 25 3.64 -7.03 10.00
CA LEU A 25 3.12 -7.05 11.36
C LEU A 25 3.05 -5.63 11.95
N LEU A 26 4.04 -4.76 11.65
CA LEU A 26 4.00 -3.36 12.05
C LEU A 26 2.76 -2.66 11.47
N ILE A 27 2.52 -2.80 10.16
CA ILE A 27 1.34 -2.24 9.51
C ILE A 27 0.07 -2.77 10.18
N ARG A 28 -0.06 -4.08 10.37
CA ARG A 28 -1.24 -4.69 11.00
C ARG A 28 -1.50 -4.12 12.41
N ARG A 29 -0.48 -4.08 13.26
CA ARG A 29 -0.61 -3.60 14.65
C ARG A 29 -0.87 -2.11 14.73
N PHE A 30 -0.23 -1.33 13.84
CA PHE A 30 -0.48 0.10 13.73
C PHE A 30 -1.93 0.39 13.35
N GLU A 31 -2.45 -0.29 12.35
CA GLU A 31 -3.82 -0.13 11.88
C GLU A 31 -4.86 -0.61 12.90
N GLU A 32 -4.57 -1.69 13.63
CA GLU A 32 -5.41 -2.13 14.76
C GLU A 32 -5.48 -1.05 15.84
N LYS A 33 -4.35 -0.39 16.15
CA LYS A 33 -4.27 0.72 17.11
C LYS A 33 -5.01 1.95 16.58
N ALA A 34 -4.82 2.33 15.31
CA ALA A 34 -5.53 3.44 14.69
C ALA A 34 -7.05 3.23 14.75
N GLY A 35 -7.51 2.00 14.49
CA GLY A 35 -8.93 1.64 14.64
C GLY A 35 -9.45 1.78 16.08
N GLN A 36 -8.63 1.44 17.09
CA GLN A 36 -8.97 1.66 18.51
C GLN A 36 -9.07 3.15 18.84
N LEU A 37 -8.10 3.96 18.42
CA LEU A 37 -8.09 5.41 18.65
C LEU A 37 -9.24 6.11 17.94
N TYR A 38 -9.64 5.65 16.75
CA TYR A 38 -10.84 6.11 16.08
C TYR A 38 -12.11 5.82 16.90
N GLY A 39 -12.23 4.60 17.42
CA GLY A 39 -13.35 4.21 18.30
C GLY A 39 -13.41 5.01 19.60
N MET A 40 -12.28 5.56 20.07
CA MET A 40 -12.18 6.43 21.23
C MET A 40 -12.41 7.92 20.89
N GLY A 41 -12.62 8.27 19.62
CA GLY A 41 -12.82 9.65 19.17
C GLY A 41 -11.55 10.50 19.09
N LEU A 42 -10.36 9.89 19.19
CA LEU A 42 -9.08 10.60 19.07
C LEU A 42 -8.66 10.80 17.58
N ILE A 43 -9.15 9.95 16.71
CA ILE A 43 -9.00 10.10 15.25
C ILE A 43 -10.38 10.46 14.69
N GLY A 44 -10.48 11.60 14.02
CA GLY A 44 -11.72 12.09 13.41
C GLY A 44 -11.76 11.89 11.89
N GLY A 45 -12.86 12.27 11.27
CA GLY A 45 -13.02 12.24 9.82
C GLY A 45 -13.06 10.83 9.23
N PHE A 46 -12.61 10.70 7.98
CA PHE A 46 -12.50 9.40 7.31
C PHE A 46 -11.16 8.74 7.66
N CYS A 47 -11.21 7.52 8.18
CA CYS A 47 -10.03 6.70 8.46
C CYS A 47 -10.13 5.39 7.67
N HIS A 48 -9.16 5.14 6.80
CA HIS A 48 -9.15 4.02 5.86
C HIS A 48 -8.03 3.03 6.21
N LEU A 49 -8.36 1.99 6.96
CA LEU A 49 -7.38 0.99 7.39
C LEU A 49 -6.91 0.08 6.25
N TYR A 50 -5.62 -0.24 6.23
CA TYR A 50 -4.97 -1.07 5.22
C TYR A 50 -5.00 -2.58 5.53
N ILE A 51 -5.63 -3.00 6.63
CA ILE A 51 -5.65 -4.36 7.16
C ILE A 51 -6.11 -5.38 6.10
N GLY A 52 -5.27 -6.39 5.86
CA GLY A 52 -5.48 -7.48 4.90
C GLY A 52 -4.72 -7.31 3.58
N GLN A 53 -4.06 -6.16 3.36
CA GLN A 53 -3.35 -5.84 2.12
C GLN A 53 -1.84 -5.67 2.34
N GLU A 54 -1.32 -6.00 3.49
CA GLU A 54 0.04 -5.69 3.94
C GLU A 54 1.13 -6.23 2.99
N ALA A 55 0.92 -7.42 2.41
CA ALA A 55 1.88 -8.04 1.50
C ALA A 55 2.07 -7.25 0.19
N VAL A 56 1.06 -6.47 -0.23
CA VAL A 56 1.13 -5.67 -1.46
C VAL A 56 2.25 -4.65 -1.34
N VAL A 57 2.14 -3.79 -0.34
CA VAL A 57 3.09 -2.68 -0.18
C VAL A 57 4.45 -3.16 0.29
N VAL A 58 4.53 -4.14 1.20
CA VAL A 58 5.81 -4.68 1.69
C VAL A 58 6.59 -5.39 0.58
N GLY A 59 5.91 -6.19 -0.25
CA GLY A 59 6.55 -6.88 -1.37
C GLY A 59 7.06 -5.92 -2.45
N LEU A 60 6.29 -4.87 -2.78
CA LEU A 60 6.71 -3.87 -3.76
C LEU A 60 7.80 -2.94 -3.22
N GLU A 61 7.75 -2.57 -1.94
CA GLU A 61 8.81 -1.78 -1.32
C GLU A 61 10.14 -2.52 -1.32
N ALA A 62 10.12 -3.84 -1.11
CA ALA A 62 11.31 -4.68 -1.22
C ALA A 62 11.91 -4.75 -2.65
N SER A 63 11.16 -4.34 -3.66
CA SER A 63 11.63 -4.24 -5.05
C SER A 63 12.08 -2.83 -5.43
N ALA A 64 11.79 -1.85 -4.59
CA ALA A 64 12.14 -0.46 -4.85
C ALA A 64 13.60 -0.17 -4.48
N GLU A 65 14.20 0.76 -5.20
CA GLU A 65 15.55 1.25 -4.93
C GLU A 65 15.53 2.67 -4.35
N ALA A 66 16.66 3.09 -3.80
CA ALA A 66 16.79 4.44 -3.27
C ALA A 66 16.53 5.50 -4.34
N GLY A 67 15.61 6.43 -4.06
CA GLY A 67 15.18 7.46 -4.99
C GLY A 67 13.94 7.15 -5.79
N ASP A 68 13.48 5.90 -5.83
CA ASP A 68 12.18 5.53 -6.42
C ASP A 68 11.04 6.24 -5.70
N LYS A 69 10.00 6.58 -6.44
CA LYS A 69 8.88 7.39 -5.96
C LYS A 69 7.63 6.56 -5.72
N ARG A 70 6.86 6.94 -4.71
CA ARG A 70 5.57 6.30 -4.36
C ARG A 70 4.49 7.37 -4.32
N ILE A 71 3.34 7.05 -4.91
CA ILE A 71 2.12 7.85 -4.84
C ILE A 71 0.91 6.91 -4.77
N THR A 72 -0.04 7.21 -3.91
CA THR A 72 -1.16 6.32 -3.65
C THR A 72 -2.48 7.06 -3.46
N SER A 73 -3.54 6.30 -3.21
CA SER A 73 -4.86 6.80 -2.86
C SER A 73 -4.95 7.15 -1.37
N TYR A 74 -6.15 7.39 -0.90
CA TYR A 74 -6.48 7.73 0.50
C TYR A 74 -6.30 6.58 1.50
N ARG A 75 -5.96 5.35 1.07
CA ARG A 75 -5.65 4.19 1.94
C ARG A 75 -4.15 3.98 1.97
N ASP A 76 -3.45 4.85 2.63
CA ASP A 76 -2.02 5.08 2.46
C ASP A 76 -1.16 4.76 3.70
N HIS A 77 -1.76 4.45 4.87
CA HIS A 77 -1.00 4.18 6.10
C HIS A 77 0.04 3.07 5.93
N GLY A 78 -0.35 1.95 5.29
CA GLY A 78 0.58 0.85 4.99
C GLY A 78 1.74 1.28 4.11
N HIS A 79 1.48 2.13 3.10
CA HIS A 79 2.51 2.65 2.20
C HIS A 79 3.50 3.56 2.93
N MET A 80 3.00 4.42 3.82
CA MET A 80 3.84 5.30 4.65
C MET A 80 4.80 4.51 5.51
N LEU A 81 4.27 3.51 6.24
CA LEU A 81 5.08 2.67 7.13
C LEU A 81 6.10 1.83 6.34
N ALA A 82 5.69 1.24 5.21
CA ALA A 82 6.57 0.43 4.38
C ALA A 82 7.72 1.23 3.78
N CYS A 83 7.50 2.49 3.38
CA CYS A 83 8.60 3.34 2.89
C CYS A 83 9.46 3.97 4.01
N GLY A 84 9.23 3.58 5.26
CA GLY A 84 10.04 3.96 6.43
C GLY A 84 9.71 5.33 7.01
N MET A 85 8.47 5.80 6.88
CA MET A 85 8.00 6.96 7.65
C MET A 85 7.83 6.56 9.12
N ASP A 86 8.16 7.48 10.04
CA ASP A 86 8.11 7.22 11.48
C ASP A 86 6.67 6.98 11.94
N PRO A 87 6.36 5.85 12.59
CA PRO A 87 5.03 5.58 13.16
C PRO A 87 4.53 6.68 14.10
N ASN A 88 5.40 7.39 14.80
CA ASN A 88 5.04 8.51 15.66
C ASN A 88 4.39 9.64 14.85
N GLY A 89 5.06 10.07 13.78
CA GLY A 89 4.57 11.13 12.90
C GLY A 89 3.29 10.74 12.15
N VAL A 90 3.20 9.47 11.71
CA VAL A 90 1.99 8.96 11.05
C VAL A 90 0.81 8.95 12.04
N MET A 91 0.98 8.43 13.25
CA MET A 91 -0.10 8.37 14.24
C MET A 91 -0.52 9.78 14.72
N ALA A 92 0.42 10.69 14.87
CA ALA A 92 0.14 12.09 15.21
C ALA A 92 -0.68 12.78 14.12
N GLU A 93 -0.38 12.53 12.84
CA GLU A 93 -1.16 13.07 11.72
C GLU A 93 -2.59 12.54 11.71
N LEU A 94 -2.78 11.22 11.93
CA LEU A 94 -4.12 10.64 12.04
C LEU A 94 -4.95 11.32 13.14
N ALA A 95 -4.29 11.69 14.25
CA ALA A 95 -4.92 12.37 15.37
C ALA A 95 -5.06 13.89 15.19
N GLY A 96 -4.67 14.46 14.03
CA GLY A 96 -4.73 15.90 13.76
C GLY A 96 -3.77 16.71 14.62
N ARG A 97 -2.56 16.19 14.89
CA ARG A 97 -1.58 16.81 15.80
C ARG A 97 -0.41 17.44 15.04
N ALA A 98 0.13 18.52 15.57
CA ALA A 98 1.23 19.29 14.99
C ALA A 98 2.50 18.43 14.73
N GLY A 99 2.74 17.38 15.52
CA GLY A 99 3.83 16.43 15.31
C GLY A 99 3.63 15.48 14.12
N GLY A 100 2.55 15.60 13.37
CA GLY A 100 2.26 14.81 12.17
C GLY A 100 3.02 15.28 10.92
N TYR A 101 3.12 14.43 9.91
CA TYR A 101 3.84 14.69 8.65
C TYR A 101 3.26 15.86 7.83
N SER A 102 1.98 16.13 7.96
CA SER A 102 1.30 17.30 7.36
C SER A 102 0.87 18.30 8.43
N LYS A 103 1.54 18.30 9.59
CA LYS A 103 1.27 19.19 10.73
C LYS A 103 -0.17 19.13 11.24
N GLY A 104 -0.79 17.94 11.16
CA GLY A 104 -2.17 17.72 11.57
C GLY A 104 -3.25 18.18 10.59
N LYS A 105 -2.87 18.68 9.42
CA LYS A 105 -3.79 19.21 8.40
C LYS A 105 -4.30 18.15 7.41
N GLY A 106 -3.55 17.05 7.25
CA GLY A 106 -3.83 16.01 6.26
C GLY A 106 -4.73 14.88 6.78
N GLY A 107 -4.66 14.57 8.05
CA GLY A 107 -5.37 13.44 8.67
C GLY A 107 -4.99 12.10 8.05
N SER A 108 -5.97 11.18 7.94
CA SER A 108 -5.74 9.81 7.44
C SER A 108 -5.35 9.72 5.97
N MET A 109 -5.61 10.74 5.13
CA MET A 109 -5.60 10.59 3.68
C MET A 109 -4.54 11.43 2.95
N HIS A 110 -3.88 12.37 3.64
CA HIS A 110 -3.05 13.39 2.99
C HIS A 110 -1.75 13.60 3.76
N MET A 111 -0.89 12.60 3.74
CA MET A 111 0.47 12.68 4.28
C MET A 111 1.50 12.59 3.15
N PHE A 112 2.61 13.30 3.33
CA PHE A 112 3.67 13.41 2.34
C PHE A 112 5.02 13.35 3.03
N SER A 113 6.03 12.78 2.36
CA SER A 113 7.41 12.84 2.82
C SER A 113 8.37 12.94 1.64
N LYS A 114 8.91 14.14 1.40
CA LYS A 114 9.91 14.36 0.37
C LYS A 114 11.18 13.52 0.61
N GLU A 115 11.56 13.38 1.88
CA GLU A 115 12.74 12.59 2.29
C GLU A 115 12.59 11.11 1.91
N LYS A 116 11.38 10.55 2.07
CA LYS A 116 11.07 9.15 1.73
C LYS A 116 10.60 8.97 0.29
N ASN A 117 10.62 10.01 -0.53
CA ASN A 117 10.04 9.99 -1.89
C ASN A 117 8.60 9.47 -1.92
N PHE A 118 7.84 9.79 -0.87
CA PHE A 118 6.42 9.48 -0.76
C PHE A 118 5.60 10.73 -1.10
N TYR A 119 4.96 10.70 -2.27
CA TYR A 119 4.21 11.83 -2.85
C TYR A 119 2.72 11.78 -2.50
N GLY A 120 2.40 11.12 -1.41
CA GLY A 120 1.17 11.25 -0.67
C GLY A 120 0.03 10.34 -1.06
N GLY A 121 -0.95 10.41 -0.17
CA GLY A 121 -2.30 9.91 -0.37
C GLY A 121 -3.20 10.96 -1.00
N HIS A 122 -4.07 10.52 -1.89
CA HIS A 122 -4.98 11.40 -2.64
C HIS A 122 -6.43 10.99 -2.45
N GLY A 123 -7.28 11.94 -1.99
CA GLY A 123 -8.70 11.70 -1.73
C GLY A 123 -9.54 11.56 -3.00
N ILE A 124 -9.16 12.23 -4.09
CA ILE A 124 -9.87 12.13 -5.36
C ILE A 124 -9.53 10.82 -6.06
N VAL A 125 -10.54 9.99 -6.29
CA VAL A 125 -10.38 8.64 -6.86
C VAL A 125 -9.73 8.69 -8.25
N GLY A 126 -8.58 8.06 -8.39
CA GLY A 126 -7.83 7.98 -9.65
C GLY A 126 -6.91 9.18 -9.94
N ALA A 127 -6.99 10.28 -9.18
CA ALA A 127 -6.18 11.49 -9.43
C ALA A 127 -4.67 11.23 -9.32
N GLN A 128 -4.26 10.32 -8.45
CA GLN A 128 -2.85 9.94 -8.29
C GLN A 128 -2.25 9.27 -9.53
N VAL A 129 -3.07 8.73 -10.45
CA VAL A 129 -2.57 8.01 -11.62
C VAL A 129 -1.86 8.94 -12.60
N PRO A 130 -2.47 10.05 -13.08
CA PRO A 130 -1.76 11.04 -13.89
C PRO A 130 -0.64 11.76 -13.14
N LEU A 131 -0.78 11.99 -11.83
CA LEU A 131 0.29 12.57 -11.01
C LEU A 131 1.52 11.66 -10.95
N GLY A 132 1.33 10.36 -10.77
CA GLY A 132 2.41 9.38 -10.78
C GLY A 132 3.11 9.30 -12.13
N ALA A 133 2.37 9.35 -13.23
CA ALA A 133 2.97 9.45 -14.56
C ALA A 133 3.75 10.76 -14.73
N GLY A 134 3.27 11.87 -14.15
CA GLY A 134 3.98 13.16 -14.13
C GLY A 134 5.30 13.09 -13.36
N LEU A 135 5.34 12.37 -12.22
CA LEU A 135 6.57 12.12 -11.46
C LEU A 135 7.58 11.31 -12.29
N ALA A 136 7.10 10.26 -12.98
CA ALA A 136 7.94 9.46 -13.88
C ALA A 136 8.41 10.25 -15.11
N PHE A 137 7.56 11.14 -15.63
CA PHE A 137 7.95 12.06 -16.72
C PHE A 137 9.09 12.99 -16.28
N ALA A 138 8.99 13.57 -15.08
CA ALA A 138 10.04 14.43 -14.55
C ALA A 138 11.38 13.69 -14.42
N ASP A 139 11.38 12.45 -13.90
CA ASP A 139 12.61 11.67 -13.80
C ASP A 139 13.18 11.32 -15.17
N LYS A 140 12.34 10.95 -16.12
CA LYS A 140 12.79 10.69 -17.48
C LYS A 140 13.36 11.94 -18.15
N TYR A 141 12.71 13.10 -17.98
CA TYR A 141 13.17 14.36 -18.54
C TYR A 141 14.52 14.81 -17.95
N LEU A 142 14.73 14.54 -16.66
CA LEU A 142 15.97 14.83 -15.93
C LEU A 142 17.02 13.71 -16.07
N GLU A 143 16.75 12.67 -16.86
CA GLU A 143 17.62 11.51 -17.07
C GLU A 143 17.99 10.78 -15.76
N ASN A 144 17.10 10.80 -14.75
CA ASN A 144 17.26 10.04 -13.53
C ASN A 144 16.89 8.58 -13.77
N ASP A 145 17.68 7.65 -13.22
CA ASP A 145 17.34 6.22 -13.19
C ASP A 145 16.44 5.91 -11.99
N ARG A 146 15.16 6.31 -12.10
CA ARG A 146 14.15 6.12 -11.04
C ARG A 146 12.88 5.56 -11.63
N VAL A 147 12.15 4.81 -10.80
CA VAL A 147 10.83 4.25 -11.11
C VAL A 147 9.79 4.87 -10.18
N THR A 148 8.59 5.13 -10.70
CA THR A 148 7.46 5.60 -9.90
C THR A 148 6.46 4.48 -9.72
N PHE A 149 6.19 4.09 -8.47
CA PHE A 149 5.10 3.20 -8.10
C PHE A 149 3.83 4.03 -7.89
N THR A 150 2.81 3.75 -8.68
CA THR A 150 1.53 4.47 -8.66
C THR A 150 0.41 3.53 -8.28
N TYR A 151 -0.05 3.61 -7.02
CA TYR A 151 -1.06 2.70 -6.47
C TYR A 151 -2.47 3.26 -6.63
N PHE A 152 -3.41 2.40 -7.01
CA PHE A 152 -4.83 2.74 -7.07
C PHE A 152 -5.70 1.48 -6.96
N GLY A 153 -6.94 1.63 -6.47
CA GLY A 153 -7.85 0.51 -6.27
C GLY A 153 -8.54 0.04 -7.55
N ASP A 154 -9.18 -1.14 -7.46
CA ASP A 154 -9.99 -1.75 -8.53
C ASP A 154 -11.10 -0.82 -9.03
N GLY A 155 -11.75 -0.08 -8.13
CA GLY A 155 -12.76 0.94 -8.50
C GLY A 155 -12.16 2.11 -9.28
N ALA A 156 -11.00 2.61 -8.87
CA ALA A 156 -10.29 3.70 -9.53
C ALA A 156 -9.86 3.32 -10.96
N ALA A 157 -9.60 2.04 -11.21
CA ALA A 157 -9.26 1.53 -12.54
C ALA A 157 -10.37 1.76 -13.61
N ASN A 158 -11.57 2.18 -13.21
CA ASN A 158 -12.66 2.54 -14.12
C ASN A 158 -12.74 4.03 -14.45
N GLN A 159 -11.85 4.87 -13.88
CA GLN A 159 -11.81 6.31 -14.19
C GLN A 159 -11.17 6.57 -15.56
N GLY A 160 -11.76 7.51 -16.35
CA GLY A 160 -11.27 7.85 -17.69
C GLY A 160 -9.82 8.32 -17.71
N GLN A 161 -9.43 9.13 -16.74
CA GLN A 161 -8.06 9.64 -16.58
C GLN A 161 -6.98 8.55 -16.47
N VAL A 162 -7.33 7.33 -16.03
CA VAL A 162 -6.41 6.19 -16.00
C VAL A 162 -6.00 5.81 -17.42
N TYR A 163 -6.94 5.76 -18.36
CA TYR A 163 -6.69 5.39 -19.75
C TYR A 163 -5.99 6.50 -20.53
N GLU A 164 -6.32 7.76 -20.25
CA GLU A 164 -5.56 8.90 -20.77
C GLU A 164 -4.10 8.82 -20.35
N THR A 165 -3.87 8.50 -19.08
CA THR A 165 -2.52 8.33 -18.51
C THR A 165 -1.79 7.12 -19.12
N PHE A 166 -2.47 5.99 -19.32
CA PHE A 166 -1.89 4.82 -19.96
C PHE A 166 -1.38 5.16 -21.36
N ASN A 167 -2.18 5.90 -22.15
CA ASN A 167 -1.78 6.34 -23.47
C ASN A 167 -0.50 7.19 -23.44
N MET A 168 -0.47 8.21 -22.58
CA MET A 168 0.69 9.10 -22.42
C MET A 168 1.93 8.35 -21.91
N ALA A 169 1.76 7.51 -20.90
CA ALA A 169 2.85 6.75 -20.31
C ALA A 169 3.49 5.77 -21.31
N SER A 170 2.67 5.09 -22.10
CA SER A 170 3.16 4.18 -23.13
C SER A 170 3.85 4.94 -24.26
N LEU A 171 3.20 5.99 -24.80
CA LEU A 171 3.74 6.83 -25.89
C LEU A 171 5.13 7.37 -25.54
N TRP A 172 5.30 7.84 -24.32
CA TRP A 172 6.55 8.43 -23.86
C TRP A 172 7.47 7.42 -23.15
N LYS A 173 7.10 6.15 -23.08
CA LYS A 173 7.85 5.09 -22.37
C LYS A 173 8.28 5.53 -20.97
N LEU A 174 7.33 6.01 -20.16
CA LEU A 174 7.60 6.49 -18.81
C LEU A 174 7.95 5.32 -17.88
N PRO A 175 8.92 5.48 -16.96
CA PRO A 175 9.30 4.47 -15.98
C PRO A 175 8.30 4.45 -14.80
N VAL A 176 7.04 4.06 -15.07
CA VAL A 176 5.96 4.00 -14.09
C VAL A 176 5.39 2.60 -13.99
N ILE A 177 5.22 2.12 -12.77
CA ILE A 177 4.52 0.88 -12.45
C ILE A 177 3.13 1.26 -11.94
N PHE A 178 2.10 0.90 -12.68
CA PHE A 178 0.71 1.04 -12.30
C PHE A 178 0.29 -0.16 -11.45
N VAL A 179 0.10 0.07 -10.16
CA VAL A 179 -0.24 -0.96 -9.19
C VAL A 179 -1.74 -0.90 -8.89
N ILE A 180 -2.48 -1.88 -9.35
CA ILE A 180 -3.92 -2.02 -9.07
C ILE A 180 -4.09 -2.87 -7.82
N GLU A 181 -4.41 -2.24 -6.69
CA GLU A 181 -4.75 -2.92 -5.45
C GLU A 181 -6.18 -3.46 -5.53
N ASN A 182 -6.33 -4.63 -6.15
CA ASN A 182 -7.62 -5.27 -6.32
C ASN A 182 -8.04 -5.98 -5.03
N ASN A 183 -8.69 -5.23 -4.14
CA ASN A 183 -9.18 -5.75 -2.85
C ASN A 183 -10.63 -6.22 -2.91
N GLN A 184 -11.16 -6.45 -4.11
CA GLN A 184 -12.46 -7.01 -4.47
C GLN A 184 -13.67 -6.08 -4.29
N TYR A 185 -13.53 -4.94 -3.60
CA TYR A 185 -14.66 -4.05 -3.29
C TYR A 185 -14.30 -2.56 -3.42
N ALA A 186 -14.89 -1.88 -4.40
CA ALA A 186 -14.89 -0.43 -4.49
C ALA A 186 -16.02 0.13 -3.61
N MET A 187 -15.71 0.66 -2.44
CA MET A 187 -16.67 0.88 -1.36
C MET A 187 -17.47 -0.41 -1.07
N GLY A 188 -18.74 -0.46 -1.40
CA GLY A 188 -19.63 -1.62 -1.27
C GLY A 188 -19.94 -2.33 -2.58
N THR A 189 -19.33 -1.91 -3.70
CA THR A 189 -19.55 -2.54 -5.00
C THR A 189 -18.44 -3.55 -5.29
N SER A 190 -18.82 -4.83 -5.47
CA SER A 190 -17.83 -5.85 -5.84
C SER A 190 -17.31 -5.63 -7.26
N GLN A 191 -16.07 -6.01 -7.49
CA GLN A 191 -15.42 -5.95 -8.80
C GLN A 191 -16.26 -6.66 -9.88
N LEU A 192 -16.81 -7.82 -9.58
CA LEU A 192 -17.63 -8.60 -10.53
C LEU A 192 -18.88 -7.87 -11.01
N ARG A 193 -19.40 -6.91 -10.23
CA ARG A 193 -20.57 -6.12 -10.61
C ARG A 193 -20.25 -4.86 -11.41
N SER A 194 -19.01 -4.41 -11.37
CA SER A 194 -18.60 -3.11 -11.94
C SER A 194 -17.55 -3.22 -13.05
N THR A 195 -17.01 -4.42 -13.28
CA THR A 195 -15.89 -4.62 -14.18
C THR A 195 -16.22 -5.71 -15.21
N SER A 196 -16.19 -5.35 -16.48
CA SER A 196 -16.55 -6.27 -17.59
C SER A 196 -15.55 -7.41 -17.81
N THR A 197 -14.30 -7.21 -17.40
CA THR A 197 -13.23 -8.22 -17.48
C THR A 197 -12.75 -8.61 -16.10
N PRO A 198 -12.58 -9.90 -15.77
CA PRO A 198 -12.17 -10.35 -14.44
C PRO A 198 -10.73 -9.94 -14.09
N ASP A 199 -9.89 -9.77 -15.11
CA ASP A 199 -8.47 -9.40 -14.96
C ASP A 199 -8.27 -7.97 -15.48
N ILE A 200 -8.14 -7.01 -14.55
CA ILE A 200 -8.09 -5.57 -14.87
C ILE A 200 -6.79 -5.21 -15.61
N TYR A 201 -5.68 -5.88 -15.31
CA TYR A 201 -4.39 -5.62 -15.96
C TYR A 201 -4.44 -5.79 -17.48
N THR A 202 -5.35 -6.63 -17.99
CA THR A 202 -5.49 -6.88 -19.45
C THR A 202 -5.89 -5.63 -20.22
N ARG A 203 -6.42 -4.61 -19.57
CA ARG A 203 -6.77 -3.32 -20.19
C ARG A 203 -5.55 -2.56 -20.71
N GLY A 204 -4.37 -2.85 -20.15
CA GLY A 204 -3.10 -2.31 -20.64
C GLY A 204 -2.76 -2.70 -22.07
N ALA A 205 -3.26 -3.84 -22.54
CA ALA A 205 -3.00 -4.33 -23.90
C ALA A 205 -3.49 -3.37 -25.00
N GLY A 206 -4.56 -2.62 -24.74
CA GLY A 206 -5.05 -1.57 -25.65
C GLY A 206 -4.11 -0.37 -25.82
N PHE A 207 -3.10 -0.26 -24.95
CA PHE A 207 -2.08 0.79 -24.92
C PHE A 207 -0.66 0.25 -25.05
N ASP A 208 -0.50 -1.01 -25.44
CA ASP A 208 0.81 -1.66 -25.54
C ASP A 208 1.57 -1.74 -24.20
N ILE A 209 0.85 -1.74 -23.07
CA ILE A 209 1.42 -1.85 -21.74
C ILE A 209 1.35 -3.30 -21.26
N PRO A 210 2.51 -3.96 -21.02
CA PRO A 210 2.51 -5.30 -20.44
C PRO A 210 2.05 -5.28 -18.97
N GLY A 211 1.48 -6.39 -18.53
CA GLY A 211 1.05 -6.52 -17.15
C GLY A 211 0.75 -7.95 -16.76
N GLU A 212 0.50 -8.17 -15.47
CA GLU A 212 0.14 -9.47 -14.94
C GLU A 212 -0.72 -9.34 -13.67
N ALA A 213 -1.47 -10.41 -13.37
CA ALA A 213 -2.14 -10.56 -12.09
C ALA A 213 -1.24 -11.32 -11.10
N VAL A 214 -1.20 -10.82 -9.87
CA VAL A 214 -0.33 -11.32 -8.79
C VAL A 214 -1.16 -11.68 -7.57
N ASP A 215 -0.78 -12.75 -6.86
CA ASP A 215 -1.36 -13.08 -5.57
C ASP A 215 -0.86 -12.10 -4.49
N GLY A 216 -1.71 -11.13 -4.14
CA GLY A 216 -1.43 -10.10 -3.13
C GLY A 216 -1.53 -10.58 -1.67
N MET A 217 -1.80 -11.87 -1.45
CA MET A 217 -1.76 -12.50 -0.14
C MET A 217 -0.45 -13.27 0.09
N ASP A 218 0.49 -13.19 -0.85
CA ASP A 218 1.83 -13.78 -0.78
C ASP A 218 2.89 -12.70 -1.09
N VAL A 219 3.60 -12.26 -0.06
CA VAL A 219 4.62 -11.21 -0.16
C VAL A 219 5.77 -11.58 -1.11
N LEU A 220 6.11 -12.86 -1.21
CA LEU A 220 7.19 -13.32 -2.10
C LEU A 220 6.77 -13.24 -3.57
N SER A 221 5.53 -13.60 -3.88
CA SER A 221 4.95 -13.46 -5.23
C SER A 221 4.86 -11.98 -5.64
N VAL A 222 4.49 -11.11 -4.70
CA VAL A 222 4.44 -9.65 -4.94
C VAL A 222 5.83 -9.10 -5.22
N LYS A 223 6.82 -9.49 -4.42
CA LYS A 223 8.23 -9.08 -4.61
C LYS A 223 8.78 -9.54 -5.95
N GLU A 224 8.58 -10.80 -6.34
CA GLU A 224 9.04 -11.32 -7.63
C GLU A 224 8.44 -10.54 -8.81
N ALA A 225 7.15 -10.25 -8.76
CA ALA A 225 6.47 -9.44 -9.78
C ALA A 225 6.96 -7.98 -9.78
N GLY A 226 7.22 -7.41 -8.59
CA GLY A 226 7.81 -6.09 -8.43
C GLY A 226 9.19 -5.98 -9.09
N ASP A 227 10.09 -6.93 -8.82
CA ASP A 227 11.42 -6.98 -9.44
C ASP A 227 11.36 -7.02 -10.96
N LYS A 228 10.43 -7.82 -11.50
CA LYS A 228 10.21 -7.91 -12.94
C LYS A 228 9.74 -6.58 -13.53
N ALA A 229 8.78 -5.92 -12.88
CA ALA A 229 8.26 -4.64 -13.32
C ALA A 229 9.31 -3.52 -13.22
N VAL A 230 10.05 -3.44 -12.12
CA VAL A 230 11.17 -2.49 -11.94
C VAL A 230 12.22 -2.68 -13.03
N LYS A 231 12.66 -3.91 -13.24
CA LYS A 231 13.64 -4.24 -14.31
C LYS A 231 13.13 -3.84 -15.70
N HIS A 232 11.83 -4.01 -15.99
CA HIS A 232 11.22 -3.59 -17.24
C HIS A 232 11.28 -2.08 -17.43
N CYS A 233 10.86 -1.32 -16.40
CA CYS A 233 10.85 0.14 -16.45
C CYS A 233 12.26 0.74 -16.55
N ARG A 234 13.23 0.27 -15.74
CA ARG A 234 14.64 0.71 -15.78
C ARG A 234 15.32 0.37 -17.10
N ALA A 235 14.91 -0.69 -17.80
CA ALA A 235 15.39 -1.00 -19.12
C ALA A 235 14.84 -0.07 -20.23
N GLY A 236 14.11 1.01 -19.87
CA GLY A 236 13.55 1.97 -20.80
C GLY A 236 12.40 1.43 -21.66
N LYS A 237 11.81 0.29 -21.26
CA LYS A 237 10.74 -0.37 -22.04
C LYS A 237 9.37 0.29 -21.87
N GLY A 238 9.25 1.25 -20.96
CA GLY A 238 8.02 1.96 -20.67
C GLY A 238 7.30 1.46 -19.42
N PRO A 239 5.99 1.75 -19.28
CA PRO A 239 5.21 1.40 -18.09
C PRO A 239 4.96 -0.10 -17.96
N TYR A 240 4.57 -0.51 -16.75
CA TYR A 240 4.14 -1.88 -16.44
C TYR A 240 2.90 -1.86 -15.56
N ILE A 241 1.99 -2.82 -15.71
CA ILE A 241 0.79 -2.94 -14.87
C ILE A 241 0.90 -4.19 -13.99
N LEU A 242 0.74 -4.00 -12.67
CA LEU A 242 0.60 -5.08 -11.71
C LEU A 242 -0.82 -5.03 -11.13
N GLU A 243 -1.66 -6.02 -11.42
CA GLU A 243 -2.92 -6.22 -10.71
C GLU A 243 -2.68 -7.15 -9.54
N ILE A 244 -2.61 -6.57 -8.33
CA ILE A 244 -2.34 -7.35 -7.13
C ILE A 244 -3.66 -7.70 -6.45
N LYS A 245 -4.05 -8.98 -6.55
CA LYS A 245 -5.31 -9.52 -6.02
C LYS A 245 -5.16 -9.76 -4.52
N THR A 246 -5.75 -8.90 -3.73
CA THR A 246 -5.69 -8.89 -2.27
C THR A 246 -7.10 -8.87 -1.67
N TYR A 247 -7.22 -8.67 -0.35
CA TYR A 247 -8.51 -8.60 0.31
C TYR A 247 -8.50 -7.63 1.49
N ARG A 248 -9.45 -6.71 1.54
CA ARG A 248 -9.62 -5.76 2.64
C ARG A 248 -10.46 -6.38 3.76
N TYR A 249 -9.88 -6.62 4.96
CA TYR A 249 -10.60 -7.24 6.09
C TYR A 249 -11.58 -6.30 6.80
N ARG A 250 -11.37 -5.00 6.76
CA ARG A 250 -12.23 -4.00 7.37
C ARG A 250 -13.21 -3.41 6.33
N GLY A 251 -14.18 -2.62 6.78
CA GLY A 251 -15.01 -1.81 5.90
C GLY A 251 -14.21 -0.86 5.01
N HIS A 252 -14.88 -0.14 4.15
CA HIS A 252 -14.21 0.84 3.28
C HIS A 252 -13.47 1.91 4.09
N SER A 253 -14.13 2.45 5.10
CA SER A 253 -13.57 3.31 6.15
C SER A 253 -14.03 2.80 7.52
N MET A 254 -13.56 3.41 8.59
CA MET A 254 -13.98 3.04 9.95
C MET A 254 -15.46 3.30 10.22
N SER A 255 -16.10 4.21 9.49
CA SER A 255 -17.54 4.49 9.56
C SER A 255 -18.39 3.54 8.72
N ASP A 256 -17.78 2.69 7.86
CA ASP A 256 -18.49 1.75 7.00
C ASP A 256 -18.87 0.46 7.77
N PRO A 257 -20.18 0.15 7.90
CA PRO A 257 -20.63 -1.05 8.60
C PRO A 257 -20.44 -2.35 7.80
N ALA A 258 -19.90 -2.29 6.59
CA ALA A 258 -19.57 -3.42 5.69
C ALA A 258 -20.72 -4.42 5.45
N LYS A 259 -21.97 -3.95 5.31
CA LYS A 259 -23.16 -4.79 5.09
C LYS A 259 -23.23 -5.46 3.71
N TYR A 260 -22.34 -5.15 2.80
CA TYR A 260 -22.30 -5.67 1.42
C TYR A 260 -21.59 -7.02 1.28
N ARG A 261 -21.04 -7.55 2.36
CA ARG A 261 -20.39 -8.88 2.43
C ARG A 261 -20.65 -9.53 3.78
N THR A 262 -20.52 -10.86 3.84
CA THR A 262 -20.78 -11.58 5.08
C THR A 262 -19.58 -11.63 6.00
N ARG A 263 -19.79 -11.89 7.28
CA ARG A 263 -18.70 -12.10 8.25
C ARG A 263 -17.94 -13.39 7.94
N GLU A 264 -18.63 -14.40 7.48
CA GLU A 264 -18.07 -15.71 7.10
C GLU A 264 -17.11 -15.58 5.94
N GLU A 265 -17.43 -14.75 4.92
CA GLU A 265 -16.52 -14.46 3.81
C GLU A 265 -15.19 -13.87 4.30
N VAL A 266 -15.27 -12.85 5.16
CA VAL A 266 -14.07 -12.21 5.74
C VAL A 266 -13.28 -13.18 6.59
N GLN A 267 -13.96 -13.96 7.44
CA GLN A 267 -13.31 -14.91 8.33
C GLN A 267 -12.57 -16.00 7.54
N LYS A 268 -13.22 -16.54 6.51
CA LYS A 268 -12.60 -17.52 5.60
C LYS A 268 -11.31 -17.00 4.96
N MET A 269 -11.34 -15.75 4.47
CA MET A 269 -10.14 -15.14 3.88
C MET A 269 -9.02 -14.97 4.90
N ARG A 270 -9.35 -14.61 6.15
CA ARG A 270 -8.36 -14.47 7.22
C ARG A 270 -7.75 -15.80 7.63
N GLU A 271 -8.55 -16.86 7.71
CA GLU A 271 -8.07 -18.19 8.13
C GLU A 271 -7.26 -18.90 7.05
N GLU A 272 -7.68 -18.75 5.78
CA GLU A 272 -7.08 -19.50 4.68
C GLU A 272 -5.96 -18.75 3.95
N ARG A 273 -5.94 -17.41 4.03
CA ARG A 273 -5.16 -16.58 3.12
C ARG A 273 -4.43 -15.41 3.80
N ASP A 274 -4.33 -15.34 5.13
CA ASP A 274 -3.63 -14.21 5.77
C ASP A 274 -2.13 -14.19 5.41
N ALA A 275 -1.67 -13.06 4.86
CA ALA A 275 -0.31 -12.90 4.38
C ALA A 275 0.73 -13.00 5.51
N ILE A 276 0.39 -12.52 6.72
CA ILE A 276 1.28 -12.58 7.89
C ILE A 276 1.41 -14.03 8.37
N GLU A 277 0.31 -14.78 8.41
CA GLU A 277 0.35 -16.21 8.78
C GLU A 277 1.05 -17.06 7.72
N ASN A 278 0.96 -16.66 6.43
CA ASN A 278 1.69 -17.33 5.36
C ASN A 278 3.21 -17.23 5.57
N ILE A 279 3.75 -16.01 5.74
CA ILE A 279 5.18 -15.82 5.97
C ILE A 279 5.63 -16.41 7.32
N ARG A 280 4.79 -16.34 8.37
CA ARG A 280 5.02 -16.98 9.65
C ARG A 280 5.19 -18.50 9.50
N SER A 281 4.32 -19.14 8.73
CA SER A 281 4.42 -20.57 8.42
C SER A 281 5.73 -20.91 7.71
N ILE A 282 6.17 -20.08 6.75
CA ILE A 282 7.44 -20.27 6.04
C ILE A 282 8.62 -20.16 7.01
N LEU A 283 8.62 -19.17 7.90
CA LEU A 283 9.68 -18.97 8.91
C LEU A 283 9.81 -20.16 9.84
N LEU A 284 8.71 -20.70 10.33
CA LEU A 284 8.69 -21.83 11.27
C LEU A 284 9.04 -23.15 10.59
N THR A 285 8.41 -23.47 9.46
CA THR A 285 8.64 -24.73 8.74
C THR A 285 10.02 -24.80 8.12
N GLY A 286 10.56 -23.67 7.67
CA GLY A 286 11.94 -23.52 7.18
C GLY A 286 12.99 -23.47 8.28
N LYS A 287 12.57 -23.42 9.57
CA LYS A 287 13.46 -23.25 10.73
C LYS A 287 14.30 -21.96 10.66
N HIS A 288 13.75 -20.92 10.05
CA HIS A 288 14.34 -19.59 9.98
C HIS A 288 14.15 -18.79 11.28
N ALA A 289 13.11 -19.12 12.06
CA ALA A 289 12.82 -18.56 13.37
C ALA A 289 12.07 -19.57 14.25
N SER A 290 12.14 -19.38 15.56
CA SER A 290 11.32 -20.09 16.53
C SER A 290 10.02 -19.33 16.85
N GLU A 291 9.06 -20.01 17.48
CA GLU A 291 7.85 -19.38 18.00
C GLU A 291 8.17 -18.24 18.99
N ASP A 292 9.20 -18.40 19.79
CA ASP A 292 9.59 -17.42 20.80
C ASP A 292 10.27 -16.19 20.16
N ASP A 293 11.01 -16.37 19.06
CA ASP A 293 11.52 -15.24 18.26
C ASP A 293 10.36 -14.42 17.69
N LEU A 294 9.36 -15.07 17.10
CA LEU A 294 8.21 -14.39 16.52
C LEU A 294 7.35 -13.68 17.58
N LYS A 295 7.19 -14.27 18.78
CA LYS A 295 6.53 -13.58 19.91
C LYS A 295 7.31 -12.36 20.39
N SER A 296 8.65 -12.46 20.41
CA SER A 296 9.51 -11.33 20.77
C SER A 296 9.35 -10.17 19.78
N ILE A 297 9.30 -10.46 18.48
CA ILE A 297 9.05 -9.48 17.42
C ILE A 297 7.67 -8.82 17.61
N ASP A 298 6.61 -9.59 17.83
CA ASP A 298 5.27 -9.02 18.05
C ASP A 298 5.22 -8.11 19.30
N LYS A 299 5.94 -8.47 20.36
CA LYS A 299 6.07 -7.65 21.56
C LYS A 299 6.78 -6.32 21.30
N GLU A 300 7.88 -6.35 20.54
CA GLU A 300 8.63 -5.16 20.13
C GLU A 300 7.75 -4.22 19.28
N ILE A 301 7.07 -4.76 18.28
CA ILE A 301 6.18 -4.01 17.40
C ILE A 301 5.02 -3.39 18.19
N LYS A 302 4.41 -4.14 19.10
CA LYS A 302 3.36 -3.60 19.99
C LYS A 302 3.88 -2.44 20.86
N LYS A 303 5.13 -2.51 21.28
CA LYS A 303 5.76 -1.40 22.03
C LYS A 303 5.87 -0.17 21.13
N ILE A 304 6.43 -0.28 19.92
CA ILE A 304 6.54 0.82 18.95
C ILE A 304 5.18 1.46 18.67
N VAL A 305 4.17 0.65 18.43
CA VAL A 305 2.80 1.13 18.14
C VAL A 305 2.14 1.81 19.34
N ASN A 306 2.38 1.32 20.56
CA ASN A 306 1.89 1.98 21.76
C ASN A 306 2.60 3.32 22.00
N GLU A 307 3.92 3.37 21.78
CA GLU A 307 4.71 4.60 21.87
C GLU A 307 4.22 5.65 20.86
N SER A 308 3.89 5.23 19.62
CA SER A 308 3.32 6.14 18.61
C SER A 308 1.95 6.69 19.03
N ALA A 309 1.11 5.89 19.67
CA ALA A 309 -0.18 6.34 20.19
C ALA A 309 -0.01 7.36 21.34
N GLU A 310 0.94 7.13 22.24
CA GLU A 310 1.22 8.08 23.34
C GLU A 310 1.87 9.37 22.81
N PHE A 311 2.77 9.28 21.82
CA PHE A 311 3.32 10.43 21.11
C PHE A 311 2.20 11.29 20.48
N ALA A 312 1.26 10.67 19.78
CA ALA A 312 0.12 11.37 19.18
C ALA A 312 -0.76 12.08 20.20
N LYS A 313 -1.01 11.45 21.36
CA LYS A 313 -1.77 12.06 22.46
C LYS A 313 -1.05 13.25 23.11
N ALA A 314 0.28 13.15 23.25
CA ALA A 314 1.10 14.18 23.88
C ALA A 314 1.43 15.35 22.92
N SER A 315 1.35 15.12 21.62
CA SER A 315 1.62 16.14 20.60
C SER A 315 0.54 17.23 20.62
N PRO A 316 0.92 18.53 20.57
CA PRO A 316 -0.04 19.63 20.61
C PRO A 316 -0.94 19.67 19.36
N GLU A 317 -2.02 20.40 19.45
CA GLU A 317 -2.82 20.78 18.29
C GLU A 317 -2.02 21.79 17.43
N PRO A 318 -2.28 21.86 16.11
CA PRO A 318 -1.69 22.88 15.25
C PRO A 318 -2.07 24.28 15.73
N GLU A 319 -1.14 25.22 15.64
CA GLU A 319 -1.43 26.64 15.89
C GLU A 319 -2.37 27.21 14.84
N LEU A 320 -3.15 28.25 15.18
CA LEU A 320 -4.14 28.83 14.27
C LEU A 320 -3.52 29.39 12.99
N GLU A 321 -2.29 29.84 13.07
CA GLU A 321 -1.51 30.35 11.93
C GLU A 321 -1.26 29.30 10.86
N GLU A 322 -1.20 28.02 11.24
CA GLU A 322 -1.05 26.89 10.30
C GLU A 322 -2.21 26.77 9.30
N LEU A 323 -3.35 27.40 9.56
CA LEU A 323 -4.46 27.47 8.61
C LEU A 323 -4.07 28.19 7.29
N TYR A 324 -3.09 29.09 7.35
CA TYR A 324 -2.67 29.93 6.23
C TYR A 324 -1.31 29.51 5.63
N THR A 325 -0.68 28.46 6.14
CA THR A 325 0.60 27.95 5.62
C THR A 325 0.39 26.85 4.60
N ASP A 326 1.41 26.58 3.78
CA ASP A 326 1.44 25.49 2.80
C ASP A 326 0.29 25.51 1.77
N ILE A 327 -0.26 26.71 1.46
CA ILE A 327 -1.33 26.89 0.47
C ILE A 327 -0.74 27.11 -0.94
N TYR A 328 0.37 27.83 -0.99
CA TYR A 328 1.14 28.10 -2.19
C TYR A 328 2.62 27.78 -1.95
N ALA A 329 3.32 27.34 -3.01
CA ALA A 329 4.76 27.08 -2.98
C ALA A 329 5.56 28.38 -3.02
#